data_06ade71f1c5b6c01325831ea3a1e461e
#
_entry.id   06ade71f1c5b6c01325831ea3a1e461e
#
_cell.length_a   1.000
_cell.length_b   1.000
_cell.length_c   1.000
_cell.angle_alpha   90.00
_cell.angle_beta   90.00
_cell.angle_gamma   90.00
#
_symmetry.space_group_name_H-M   'P 1'
#
loop_
_entity.id
_entity.type
_entity.pdbx_description
1 polymer ?
#
loop_
_entity_poly.entity_id
_entity_poly.type
_entity_poly.pdbx_seq_one_letter_code
_entity_poly.pdbx_strand_id
1 'polypeptide(L)'
;MIHEQLTERILGCAIRVHTILGPGMAERPYHSAMSIEMQYERLQFEVEPALTMSYRGIPIGHHRPDFIIEGKVVLEIKSVARFEPVFFSQVITYLKVSGLSVGLLLNFNVPSMPSGIKRFVNTQNSVLP
;
A
#
# COMPACT_ATOMS: atom_id res chain seq x y z
N MET A 1 5.90 -4.67 -16.72
CA MET A 1 4.92 -3.92 -15.88
C MET A 1 5.61 -2.76 -15.19
N ILE A 2 4.88 -1.71 -14.91
CA ILE A 2 5.43 -0.52 -14.24
C ILE A 2 5.95 -0.91 -12.86
N HIS A 3 7.20 -0.55 -12.57
CA HIS A 3 7.88 -0.80 -11.29
C HIS A 3 7.90 -2.28 -10.90
N GLU A 4 8.04 -3.17 -11.86
CA GLU A 4 7.94 -4.61 -11.60
C GLU A 4 8.98 -5.12 -10.59
N GLN A 5 10.24 -4.70 -10.74
CA GLN A 5 11.30 -5.14 -9.82
C GLN A 5 11.03 -4.65 -8.40
N LEU A 6 10.58 -3.40 -8.26
CA LEU A 6 10.27 -2.83 -6.95
C LEU A 6 9.09 -3.57 -6.31
N THR A 7 8.01 -3.81 -7.06
CA THR A 7 6.86 -4.53 -6.51
C THR A 7 7.22 -5.95 -6.11
N GLU A 8 8.08 -6.64 -6.86
CA GLU A 8 8.57 -7.97 -6.49
C GLU A 8 9.32 -7.95 -5.16
N ARG A 9 10.14 -6.94 -4.93
CA ARG A 9 10.87 -6.78 -3.66
C ARG A 9 9.91 -6.55 -2.50
N ILE A 10 8.91 -5.69 -2.70
CA ILE A 10 7.88 -5.41 -1.69
C ILE A 10 7.09 -6.68 -1.38
N LEU A 11 6.65 -7.41 -2.39
CA LEU A 11 5.89 -8.64 -2.21
C LEU A 11 6.72 -9.73 -1.55
N GLY A 12 8.03 -9.78 -1.82
CA GLY A 12 8.95 -10.66 -1.10
C GLY A 12 8.97 -10.37 0.39
N CYS A 13 8.96 -9.11 0.78
CA CYS A 13 8.83 -8.71 2.19
C CYS A 13 7.52 -9.22 2.78
N ALA A 14 6.42 -9.02 2.07
CA ALA A 14 5.10 -9.46 2.53
C ALA A 14 5.02 -10.97 2.73
N ILE A 15 5.61 -11.73 1.81
CA ILE A 15 5.65 -13.19 1.92
C ILE A 15 6.44 -13.62 3.15
N ARG A 16 7.59 -12.99 3.42
CA ARG A 16 8.38 -13.31 4.61
C ARG A 16 7.63 -12.99 5.90
N VAL A 17 6.97 -11.82 5.98
CA VAL A 17 6.16 -11.44 7.14
C VAL A 17 5.06 -12.47 7.36
N HIS A 18 4.32 -12.81 6.30
CA HIS A 18 3.21 -13.75 6.41
C HIS A 18 3.67 -15.16 6.79
N THR A 19 4.81 -15.60 6.27
CA THR A 19 5.39 -16.91 6.60
C THR A 19 5.72 -17.01 8.09
N ILE A 20 6.20 -15.91 8.67
CA ILE A 20 6.59 -15.89 10.09
C ILE A 20 5.39 -15.70 11.00
N LEU A 21 4.51 -14.74 10.69
CA LEU A 21 3.41 -14.36 11.58
C LEU A 21 2.12 -15.12 11.32
N GLY A 22 1.88 -15.53 10.08
CA GLY A 22 0.62 -16.16 9.69
C GLY A 22 -0.55 -15.19 9.71
N PRO A 23 -1.77 -15.67 9.42
CA PRO A 23 -2.98 -14.85 9.50
C PRO A 23 -3.45 -14.68 10.93
N GLY A 24 -4.45 -13.80 11.15
CA GLY A 24 -5.20 -13.72 12.40
C GLY A 24 -4.80 -12.59 13.33
N MET A 25 -3.81 -11.78 12.99
CA MET A 25 -3.44 -10.63 13.80
C MET A 25 -4.18 -9.37 13.32
N ALA A 26 -4.18 -8.33 14.15
CA ALA A 26 -4.64 -7.00 13.77
C ALA A 26 -3.69 -6.39 12.73
N GLU A 27 -4.07 -5.25 12.15
CA GLU A 27 -3.27 -4.58 11.12
C GLU A 27 -1.92 -4.10 11.62
N ARG A 28 -1.87 -3.55 12.84
CA ARG A 28 -0.66 -2.88 13.33
C ARG A 28 0.58 -3.79 13.41
N PRO A 29 0.50 -5.01 13.93
CA PRO A 29 1.67 -5.90 13.89
C PRO A 29 2.20 -6.16 12.48
N TYR A 30 1.33 -6.31 11.49
CA TYR A 30 1.76 -6.50 10.10
C TYR A 30 2.42 -5.25 9.54
N HIS A 31 1.88 -4.08 9.86
CA HIS A 31 2.45 -2.79 9.48
C HIS A 31 3.88 -2.66 10.03
N SER A 32 4.07 -2.95 11.29
CA SER A 32 5.38 -2.88 11.94
C SER A 32 6.36 -3.90 11.35
N ALA A 33 5.91 -5.13 11.12
CA ALA A 33 6.74 -6.17 10.54
C ALA A 33 7.15 -5.84 9.10
N MET A 34 6.25 -5.27 8.31
CA MET A 34 6.59 -4.82 6.95
C MET A 34 7.64 -3.72 6.98
N SER A 35 7.52 -2.77 7.90
CA SER A 35 8.53 -1.72 8.07
C SER A 35 9.91 -2.33 8.33
N ILE A 36 9.98 -3.31 9.22
CA ILE A 36 11.24 -3.99 9.55
C ILE A 36 11.80 -4.74 8.33
N GLU A 37 10.96 -5.52 7.65
CA GLU A 37 11.41 -6.27 6.46
C GLU A 37 11.88 -5.35 5.34
N MET A 38 11.18 -4.25 5.11
CA MET A 38 11.58 -3.29 4.07
C MET A 38 12.92 -2.61 4.41
N GLN A 39 13.20 -2.38 5.71
CA GLN A 39 14.51 -1.88 6.12
C GLN A 39 15.62 -2.89 5.83
N TYR A 40 15.40 -4.17 6.12
CA TYR A 40 16.37 -5.22 5.79
C TYR A 40 16.57 -5.33 4.28
N GLU A 41 15.54 -5.10 3.49
CA GLU A 41 15.62 -5.10 2.03
C GLU A 41 16.25 -3.80 1.48
N ARG A 42 16.56 -2.85 2.36
CA ARG A 42 17.16 -1.54 2.01
C ARG A 42 16.26 -0.71 1.10
N LEU A 43 14.97 -0.82 1.27
CA LEU A 43 14.01 0.05 0.58
C LEU A 43 13.87 1.36 1.34
N GLN A 44 13.81 2.46 0.59
CA GLN A 44 13.45 3.76 1.13
C GLN A 44 11.94 3.87 1.17
N PHE A 45 11.38 4.33 2.28
CA PHE A 45 9.92 4.48 2.37
C PHE A 45 9.54 5.55 3.37
N GLU A 46 8.36 6.12 3.15
CA GLU A 46 7.72 7.03 4.08
C GLU A 46 6.59 6.28 4.78
N VAL A 47 6.47 6.49 6.09
CA VAL A 47 5.42 5.87 6.91
C VAL A 47 4.29 6.86 7.09
N GLU A 48 3.09 6.46 6.69
CA GLU A 48 1.86 7.24 6.86
C GLU A 48 2.01 8.70 6.38
N PRO A 49 2.55 8.91 5.15
CA PRO A 49 2.70 10.28 4.65
C PRO A 49 1.33 10.93 4.46
N ALA A 50 1.22 12.22 4.79
CA ALA A 50 -0.02 12.96 4.61
C ALA A 50 -0.16 13.36 3.14
N LEU A 51 -1.21 12.87 2.48
CA LEU A 51 -1.60 13.28 1.13
C LEU A 51 -2.73 14.28 1.24
N THR A 52 -2.46 15.54 0.86
CA THR A 52 -3.47 16.60 0.94
C THR A 52 -4.42 16.50 -0.24
N MET A 53 -5.72 16.47 0.07
CA MET A 53 -6.78 16.54 -0.94
C MET A 53 -7.26 17.97 -1.05
N SER A 54 -7.43 18.44 -2.29
CA SER A 54 -7.94 19.78 -2.56
C SER A 54 -9.18 19.71 -3.44
N TYR A 55 -10.07 20.66 -3.25
CA TYR A 55 -11.24 20.86 -4.09
C TYR A 55 -11.25 22.28 -4.59
N ARG A 56 -11.21 22.45 -5.91
CA ARG A 56 -11.12 23.77 -6.57
C ARG A 56 -9.94 24.57 -6.02
N GLY A 57 -8.81 23.89 -5.76
CA GLY A 57 -7.59 24.52 -5.26
C GLY A 57 -7.55 24.76 -3.75
N ILE A 58 -8.60 24.39 -3.03
CA ILE A 58 -8.70 24.62 -1.58
C ILE A 58 -8.53 23.28 -0.86
N PRO A 59 -7.58 23.19 0.10
CA PRO A 59 -7.43 21.96 0.88
C PRO A 59 -8.70 21.63 1.65
N ILE A 60 -9.18 20.38 1.52
CA ILE A 60 -10.39 19.92 2.19
C ILE A 60 -10.13 18.77 3.16
N GLY A 61 -8.90 18.27 3.23
CA GLY A 61 -8.54 17.19 4.10
C GLY A 61 -7.29 16.49 3.61
N HIS A 62 -6.91 15.43 4.33
CA HIS A 62 -5.78 14.61 3.91
C HIS A 62 -6.03 13.16 4.27
N HIS A 63 -5.36 12.26 3.55
CA HIS A 63 -5.34 10.84 3.81
C HIS A 63 -3.91 10.39 4.03
N ARG A 64 -3.75 9.28 4.76
CA ARG A 64 -2.43 8.72 5.07
C ARG A 64 -2.42 7.25 4.67
N PRO A 65 -1.88 6.91 3.48
CA PRO A 65 -1.61 5.51 3.18
C PRO A 65 -0.59 4.95 4.17
N ASP A 66 -0.51 3.64 4.31
CA ASP A 66 0.45 3.06 5.25
C ASP A 66 1.88 3.38 4.87
N PHE A 67 2.21 3.25 3.60
CA PHE A 67 3.57 3.54 3.11
C PHE A 67 3.53 4.10 1.69
N ILE A 68 4.52 4.95 1.38
CA ILE A 68 4.94 5.22 0.00
C ILE A 68 6.39 4.76 -0.11
N ILE A 69 6.65 3.85 -1.04
CA ILE A 69 7.93 3.14 -1.14
C ILE A 69 8.69 3.64 -2.36
N GLU A 70 9.93 4.09 -2.13
CA GLU A 70 10.84 4.62 -3.16
C GLU A 70 10.22 5.80 -3.94
N GLY A 71 9.24 6.48 -3.35
CA GLY A 71 8.51 7.54 -4.05
C GLY A 71 7.71 7.05 -5.25
N LYS A 72 7.43 5.75 -5.35
CA LYS A 72 6.87 5.13 -6.57
C LYS A 72 5.64 4.28 -6.33
N VAL A 73 5.53 3.61 -5.18
CA VAL A 73 4.48 2.64 -4.91
C VAL A 73 3.76 2.99 -3.61
N VAL A 74 2.44 3.10 -3.70
CA VAL A 74 1.58 3.22 -2.51
C VAL A 74 1.31 1.81 -1.99
N LEU A 75 1.50 1.61 -0.70
CA LEU A 75 1.22 0.32 -0.04
C LEU A 75 0.20 0.53 1.06
N GLU A 76 -0.86 -0.27 1.03
CA GLU A 76 -1.91 -0.28 2.03
C GLU A 76 -2.07 -1.68 2.60
N ILE A 77 -2.08 -1.79 3.93
CA ILE A 77 -2.13 -3.07 4.64
C ILE A 77 -3.50 -3.22 5.29
N LYS A 78 -4.05 -4.42 5.17
CA LYS A 78 -5.32 -4.81 5.79
C LYS A 78 -5.16 -6.15 6.48
N SER A 79 -6.03 -6.39 7.46
CA SER A 79 -6.21 -7.70 8.09
C SER A 79 -7.72 -7.89 8.27
N VAL A 80 -8.37 -8.37 7.21
CA VAL A 80 -9.83 -8.42 7.08
C VAL A 80 -10.27 -9.78 6.58
N ALA A 81 -11.55 -10.13 6.81
CA ALA A 81 -12.09 -11.40 6.35
C ALA A 81 -12.10 -11.49 4.81
N ARG A 82 -12.34 -10.36 4.15
CA ARG A 82 -12.32 -10.25 2.70
C ARG A 82 -12.17 -8.79 2.31
N PHE A 83 -11.72 -8.55 1.08
CA PHE A 83 -11.68 -7.19 0.55
C PHE A 83 -13.07 -6.64 0.33
N GLU A 84 -13.26 -5.37 0.70
CA GLU A 84 -14.47 -4.61 0.41
C GLU A 84 -14.16 -3.59 -0.69
N PRO A 85 -15.16 -3.26 -1.56
CA PRO A 85 -14.92 -2.30 -2.64
C PRO A 85 -14.36 -0.95 -2.18
N VAL A 86 -14.71 -0.50 -0.96
CA VAL A 86 -14.21 0.76 -0.41
C VAL A 86 -12.68 0.76 -0.26
N PHE A 87 -12.06 -0.40 -0.01
CA PHE A 87 -10.60 -0.49 0.09
C PHE A 87 -9.95 -0.22 -1.27
N PHE A 88 -10.57 -0.70 -2.34
CA PHE A 88 -10.08 -0.46 -3.70
C PHE A 88 -10.18 1.04 -4.05
N SER A 89 -11.33 1.65 -3.74
CA SER A 89 -11.55 3.08 -3.96
C SER A 89 -10.53 3.91 -3.19
N GLN A 90 -10.17 3.49 -1.98
CA GLN A 90 -9.20 4.17 -1.16
C GLN A 90 -7.81 4.19 -1.82
N VAL A 91 -7.34 3.04 -2.32
CA VAL A 91 -6.04 2.96 -3.00
C VAL A 91 -6.05 3.79 -4.28
N ILE A 92 -7.13 3.72 -5.06
CA ILE A 92 -7.26 4.51 -6.28
C ILE A 92 -7.21 6.00 -5.97
N THR A 93 -7.87 6.44 -4.89
CA THR A 93 -7.81 7.83 -4.42
C THR A 93 -6.37 8.23 -4.07
N TYR A 94 -5.64 7.39 -3.35
CA TYR A 94 -4.24 7.67 -3.04
C TYR A 94 -3.40 7.86 -4.32
N LEU A 95 -3.62 7.03 -5.33
CA LEU A 95 -2.90 7.17 -6.59
C LEU A 95 -3.25 8.49 -7.30
N LYS A 96 -4.52 8.88 -7.31
CA LYS A 96 -4.93 10.15 -7.92
C LYS A 96 -4.33 11.34 -7.19
N VAL A 97 -4.34 11.33 -5.86
CA VAL A 97 -3.84 12.45 -5.06
C VAL A 97 -2.32 12.54 -5.11
N SER A 98 -1.63 11.40 -5.07
CA SER A 98 -0.16 11.37 -5.08
C SER A 98 0.44 11.55 -6.47
N GLY A 99 -0.31 11.24 -7.53
CA GLY A 99 0.22 11.20 -8.89
C GLY A 99 1.04 9.95 -9.18
N LEU A 100 1.06 8.99 -8.26
CA LEU A 100 1.81 7.75 -8.46
C LEU A 100 1.01 6.76 -9.29
N SER A 101 1.72 5.86 -9.98
CA SER A 101 1.09 4.96 -10.95
C SER A 101 0.71 3.61 -10.38
N VAL A 102 1.34 3.17 -9.30
CA VAL A 102 1.16 1.80 -8.78
C VAL A 102 0.80 1.82 -7.31
N GLY A 103 -0.23 1.05 -6.96
CA GLY A 103 -0.62 0.79 -5.58
C GLY A 103 -0.74 -0.69 -5.31
N LEU A 104 -0.39 -1.09 -4.11
CA LEU A 104 -0.54 -2.45 -3.62
C LEU A 104 -1.44 -2.45 -2.40
N LEU A 105 -2.42 -3.34 -2.40
CA LEU A 105 -3.29 -3.59 -1.26
C LEU A 105 -3.01 -5.02 -0.80
N LEU A 106 -2.57 -5.18 0.45
CA LEU A 106 -2.18 -6.46 1.01
C LEU A 106 -3.09 -6.82 2.18
N ASN A 107 -3.79 -7.93 2.06
CA ASN A 107 -4.54 -8.51 3.18
C ASN A 107 -3.74 -9.68 3.75
N PHE A 108 -3.27 -9.52 5.00
CA PHE A 108 -2.49 -10.57 5.67
C PHE A 108 -3.37 -11.64 6.32
N ASN A 109 -4.67 -11.41 6.43
CA ASN A 109 -5.59 -12.38 7.04
C ASN A 109 -6.06 -13.40 6.00
N VAL A 110 -5.11 -14.11 5.41
CA VAL A 110 -5.33 -15.11 4.36
C VAL A 110 -4.51 -16.35 4.64
N PRO A 111 -4.91 -17.52 4.13
CA PRO A 111 -4.13 -18.75 4.32
C PRO A 111 -2.77 -18.71 3.60
N SER A 112 -2.69 -18.03 2.48
CA SER A 112 -1.48 -17.91 1.67
C SER A 112 -1.37 -16.47 1.18
N MET A 113 -0.20 -15.85 1.33
CA MET A 113 -0.03 -14.43 0.99
C MET A 113 -0.45 -14.06 -0.43
N PRO A 114 -0.14 -14.86 -1.46
CA PRO A 114 -0.58 -14.50 -2.82
C PRO A 114 -2.08 -14.26 -2.97
N SER A 115 -2.92 -14.92 -2.20
CA SER A 115 -4.37 -14.71 -2.26
C SER A 115 -4.82 -13.39 -1.63
N GLY A 116 -3.93 -12.73 -0.91
CA GLY A 116 -4.21 -11.43 -0.27
C GLY A 116 -3.63 -10.23 -1.01
N ILE A 117 -3.10 -10.42 -2.21
CA ILE A 117 -2.43 -9.36 -2.97
C ILE A 117 -3.35 -8.79 -4.04
N LYS A 118 -3.49 -7.45 -4.06
CA LYS A 118 -4.20 -6.75 -5.13
C LYS A 118 -3.33 -5.60 -5.61
N ARG A 119 -3.13 -5.52 -6.93
CA ARG A 119 -2.33 -4.48 -7.57
C ARG A 119 -3.24 -3.52 -8.32
N PHE A 120 -2.98 -2.24 -8.20
CA PHE A 120 -3.69 -1.18 -8.90
C PHE A 120 -2.71 -0.36 -9.73
N VAL A 121 -3.15 0.07 -10.89
CA VAL A 121 -2.36 0.91 -11.78
C VAL A 121 -3.21 2.11 -12.19
N ASN A 122 -2.63 3.30 -12.11
CA ASN A 122 -3.22 4.52 -12.62
C ASN A 122 -2.23 5.16 -13.59
N THR A 123 -2.43 4.92 -14.88
CA THR A 123 -1.54 5.41 -15.92
C THR A 123 -1.82 6.84 -16.34
N GLN A 124 -2.93 7.41 -15.90
CA GLN A 124 -3.29 8.79 -16.23
C GLN A 124 -2.51 9.81 -15.41
N ASN A 125 -1.96 9.41 -14.26
CA ASN A 125 -1.19 10.27 -13.35
C ASN A 125 -1.93 11.57 -13.03
N SER A 126 -3.27 11.53 -13.01
CA SER A 126 -4.07 12.72 -12.75
C SER A 126 -4.11 12.98 -11.26
N VAL A 127 -3.88 14.25 -10.90
CA VAL A 127 -4.00 14.74 -9.54
C VAL A 127 -5.36 15.42 -9.42
N LEU A 128 -6.03 15.22 -8.29
CA LEU A 128 -7.34 15.86 -8.04
C LEU A 128 -7.16 17.38 -7.96
N PRO A 129 -8.04 18.14 -8.60
CA PRO A 129 -7.96 19.61 -8.63
C PRO A 129 -8.14 20.26 -7.26
#